data_292740113e03e399f0f614de1ea4524c
#
_entry.id   292740113e03e399f0f614de1ea4524c
#
_cell.length_a   1.000
_cell.length_b   1.000
_cell.length_c   1.000
_cell.angle_alpha   90.00
_cell.angle_beta   90.00
_cell.angle_gamma   90.00
#
_symmetry.space_group_name_H-M   'P 1'
#
loop_
_entity.id
_entity.type
_entity.pdbx_description
1 polymer ?
#
loop_
_entity_poly.entity_id
_entity_poly.type
_entity_poly.pdbx_seq_one_letter_code
_entity_poly.pdbx_strand_id
1 'polypeptide(L)'
;YGNDVRWNGTNRREDDIKTWAETNGFELVPVCPENELFGTPRKAIRLRAVDGEIKGFAGKDEVYGQLKDKCKEISERHKGVVGFIGISNSPSCGVAAGVKDLGSTIKAPMHQSLDCPTTEISSMRSEKNRNLFLKRILKNL
;
A
#
# COMPACT_ATOMS: atom_id res chain seq x y z
N TYR A 1 9.02 4.80 -2.99
CA TYR A 1 8.47 6.06 -3.49
C TYR A 1 9.28 6.56 -4.68
N GLY A 2 8.58 6.88 -5.80
CA GLY A 2 9.22 7.35 -7.03
C GLY A 2 9.97 6.28 -7.83
N ASN A 3 9.90 5.02 -7.44
CA ASN A 3 10.48 3.90 -8.17
C ASN A 3 9.50 3.39 -9.23
N ASP A 4 10.01 2.88 -10.36
CA ASP A 4 9.20 2.34 -11.45
C ASP A 4 8.71 0.93 -11.13
N VAL A 5 7.88 0.80 -10.09
CA VAL A 5 7.46 -0.49 -9.54
C VAL A 5 5.98 -0.82 -9.71
N ARG A 6 5.22 -0.01 -10.45
CA ARG A 6 3.85 -0.38 -10.79
C ARG A 6 3.84 -1.59 -11.71
N TRP A 7 2.71 -2.32 -11.72
CA TRP A 7 2.58 -3.57 -12.48
C TRP A 7 3.00 -3.45 -13.96
N ASN A 8 2.88 -2.26 -14.54
CA ASN A 8 3.23 -2.00 -15.96
C ASN A 8 4.61 -1.31 -16.13
N GLY A 9 5.41 -1.20 -15.07
CA GLY A 9 6.74 -0.57 -15.11
C GLY A 9 6.75 0.94 -14.93
N THR A 10 5.57 1.58 -14.70
CA THR A 10 5.50 3.02 -14.42
C THR A 10 5.63 3.30 -12.93
N ASN A 11 5.71 4.58 -12.55
CA ASN A 11 5.80 4.98 -11.15
C ASN A 11 4.70 5.97 -10.77
N ARG A 12 4.53 6.16 -9.45
CA ARG A 12 3.67 7.19 -8.88
C ARG A 12 4.50 8.09 -7.97
N ARG A 13 5.20 9.04 -8.57
CA ARG A 13 5.97 10.04 -7.83
C ARG A 13 5.05 11.19 -7.44
N GLU A 14 5.14 11.61 -6.19
CA GLU A 14 4.42 12.74 -5.65
C GLU A 14 5.41 13.65 -4.92
N ASP A 15 5.76 14.77 -5.55
CA ASP A 15 6.76 15.70 -5.00
C ASP A 15 6.28 16.36 -3.70
N ASP A 16 4.99 16.59 -3.55
CA ASP A 16 4.42 17.14 -2.32
C ASP A 16 4.66 16.23 -1.11
N ILE A 17 4.58 14.92 -1.31
CA ILE A 17 4.84 13.94 -0.25
C ILE A 17 6.32 13.95 0.13
N LYS A 18 7.18 14.01 -0.85
CA LYS A 18 8.62 14.07 -0.63
C LYS A 18 8.98 15.32 0.16
N THR A 19 8.47 16.48 -0.24
CA THR A 19 8.69 17.74 0.46
C THR A 19 8.16 17.69 1.89
N TRP A 20 6.96 17.16 2.07
CA TRP A 20 6.37 16.99 3.39
C TRP A 20 7.22 16.12 4.30
N ALA A 21 7.71 14.99 3.80
CA ALA A 21 8.56 14.09 4.56
C ALA A 21 9.87 14.76 4.96
N GLU A 22 10.54 15.40 4.02
CA GLU A 22 11.81 16.10 4.27
C GLU A 22 11.64 17.23 5.30
N THR A 23 10.56 18.00 5.17
CA THR A 23 10.25 19.12 6.09
C THR A 23 10.04 18.63 7.51
N ASN A 24 9.48 17.45 7.68
CA ASN A 24 9.16 16.89 9.00
C ASN A 24 10.21 15.88 9.50
N GLY A 25 11.33 15.75 8.81
CA GLY A 25 12.42 14.87 9.24
C GLY A 25 12.16 13.39 9.05
N PHE A 26 11.25 13.01 8.16
CA PHE A 26 10.96 11.62 7.84
C PHE A 26 11.78 11.13 6.66
N GLU A 27 12.25 9.90 6.74
CA GLU A 27 12.86 9.20 5.63
C GLU A 27 11.80 8.33 4.95
N LEU A 28 11.67 8.48 3.62
CA LEU A 28 10.76 7.64 2.84
C LEU A 28 11.48 6.37 2.40
N VAL A 29 10.94 5.21 2.78
CA VAL A 29 11.48 3.92 2.40
C VAL A 29 10.48 3.25 1.46
N PRO A 30 10.82 3.07 0.18
CA PRO A 30 9.90 2.44 -0.78
C PRO A 30 9.80 0.95 -0.54
N VAL A 31 8.58 0.44 -0.57
CA VAL A 31 8.30 -1.00 -0.55
C VAL A 31 7.23 -1.32 -1.58
N CYS A 32 7.30 -2.49 -2.19
CA CYS A 32 6.28 -2.96 -3.11
C CYS A 32 6.16 -4.48 -3.03
N PRO A 33 5.16 -5.01 -2.30
CA PRO A 33 4.98 -6.45 -2.17
C PRO A 33 4.85 -7.16 -3.51
N GLU A 34 4.12 -6.56 -4.46
CA GLU A 34 3.91 -7.15 -5.77
C GLU A 34 5.20 -7.21 -6.58
N ASN A 35 6.03 -6.17 -6.51
CA ASN A 35 7.32 -6.16 -7.20
C ASN A 35 8.28 -7.19 -6.61
N GLU A 36 8.29 -7.35 -5.29
CA GLU A 36 9.15 -8.34 -4.63
C GLU A 36 8.75 -9.77 -4.99
N LEU A 37 7.44 -10.04 -5.18
CA LEU A 37 6.95 -11.37 -5.56
C LEU A 37 7.13 -11.68 -7.04
N PHE A 38 6.80 -10.73 -7.91
CA PHE A 38 6.59 -11.00 -9.33
C PHE A 38 7.44 -10.15 -10.27
N GLY A 39 8.17 -9.16 -9.75
CA GLY A 39 8.97 -8.25 -10.56
C GLY A 39 8.13 -7.18 -11.26
N THR A 40 8.78 -6.44 -12.16
CA THR A 40 8.16 -5.36 -12.94
C THR A 40 8.72 -5.40 -14.37
N PRO A 41 7.90 -5.39 -15.42
CA PRO A 41 6.42 -5.41 -15.39
C PRO A 41 5.87 -6.79 -15.00
N ARG A 42 4.61 -6.81 -14.58
CA ARG A 42 3.92 -8.02 -14.14
C ARG A 42 2.43 -7.92 -14.44
N LYS A 43 1.71 -9.04 -14.28
CA LYS A 43 0.25 -9.02 -14.41
C LYS A 43 -0.35 -8.27 -13.22
N ALA A 44 -1.37 -7.45 -13.46
CA ALA A 44 -2.10 -6.79 -12.39
C ALA A 44 -2.85 -7.82 -11.54
N ILE A 45 -2.82 -7.63 -10.21
CA ILE A 45 -3.57 -8.47 -9.28
C ILE A 45 -4.95 -7.88 -9.11
N ARG A 46 -5.99 -8.71 -9.23
CA ARG A 46 -7.37 -8.30 -9.04
C ARG A 46 -7.98 -9.08 -7.88
N LEU A 47 -8.58 -8.36 -6.94
CA LEU A 47 -9.26 -8.98 -5.80
C LEU A 47 -10.68 -9.37 -6.17
N ARG A 48 -11.13 -10.49 -5.61
CA ARG A 48 -12.43 -11.06 -5.91
C ARG A 48 -12.98 -11.79 -4.69
N ALA A 49 -14.29 -11.70 -4.46
CA ALA A 49 -14.94 -12.51 -3.43
C ALA A 49 -15.44 -13.81 -4.08
N VAL A 50 -14.99 -14.94 -3.58
CA VAL A 50 -15.35 -16.27 -4.07
C VAL A 50 -15.78 -17.11 -2.87
N ASP A 51 -17.06 -17.56 -2.87
CA ASP A 51 -17.62 -18.37 -1.78
C ASP A 51 -17.39 -17.75 -0.38
N GLY A 52 -17.54 -16.42 -0.28
CA GLY A 52 -17.38 -15.69 0.97
C GLY A 52 -15.93 -15.40 1.36
N GLU A 53 -14.96 -15.81 0.54
CA GLU A 53 -13.55 -15.57 0.79
C GLU A 53 -12.97 -14.55 -0.21
N ILE A 54 -12.02 -13.76 0.26
CA ILE A 54 -11.29 -12.84 -0.61
C ILE A 54 -10.14 -13.59 -1.26
N LYS A 55 -10.06 -13.51 -2.59
CA LYS A 55 -8.96 -14.10 -3.36
C LYS A 55 -8.36 -13.03 -4.28
N GLY A 56 -7.09 -13.19 -4.62
CA GLY A 56 -6.39 -12.30 -5.54
C GLY A 56 -5.89 -13.10 -6.74
N PHE A 57 -6.11 -12.58 -7.93
CA PHE A 57 -5.73 -13.25 -9.17
C PHE A 57 -4.77 -12.40 -10.00
N ALA A 58 -3.64 -12.98 -10.35
CA ALA A 58 -2.74 -12.45 -11.39
C ALA A 58 -3.01 -13.27 -12.65
N GLY A 59 -3.87 -12.75 -13.53
CA GLY A 59 -4.39 -13.54 -14.64
C GLY A 59 -5.24 -14.70 -14.11
N LYS A 60 -4.82 -15.93 -14.36
CA LYS A 60 -5.51 -17.15 -13.90
C LYS A 60 -4.98 -17.66 -12.56
N ASP A 61 -3.84 -17.16 -12.11
CA ASP A 61 -3.17 -17.67 -10.92
C ASP A 61 -3.72 -16.98 -9.67
N GLU A 62 -4.15 -17.78 -8.69
CA GLU A 62 -4.56 -17.27 -7.39
C GLU A 62 -3.30 -17.03 -6.55
N VAL A 63 -3.09 -15.78 -6.09
CA VAL A 63 -1.85 -15.34 -5.45
C VAL A 63 -2.06 -14.60 -4.12
N TYR A 64 -3.28 -14.57 -3.60
CA TYR A 64 -3.58 -13.75 -2.42
C TYR A 64 -2.83 -14.21 -1.17
N GLY A 65 -2.69 -15.52 -0.99
CA GLY A 65 -1.90 -16.08 0.10
C GLY A 65 -0.45 -15.64 0.06
N GLN A 66 0.18 -15.73 -1.12
CA GLN A 66 1.55 -15.26 -1.32
C GLN A 66 1.66 -13.76 -1.05
N LEU A 67 0.68 -12.98 -1.50
CA LEU A 67 0.66 -11.54 -1.30
C LEU A 67 0.58 -11.18 0.19
N LYS A 68 -0.30 -11.84 0.94
CA LYS A 68 -0.42 -11.63 2.39
C LYS A 68 0.88 -11.99 3.12
N ASP A 69 1.48 -13.11 2.78
CA ASP A 69 2.73 -13.56 3.39
C ASP A 69 3.87 -12.59 3.11
N LYS A 70 3.94 -12.07 1.89
CA LYS A 70 4.96 -11.06 1.54
C LYS A 70 4.74 -9.75 2.29
N CYS A 71 3.51 -9.30 2.42
CA CYS A 71 3.18 -8.10 3.19
C CYS A 71 3.58 -8.25 4.66
N LYS A 72 3.35 -9.40 5.24
CA LYS A 72 3.76 -9.71 6.61
C LYS A 72 5.28 -9.70 6.76
N GLU A 73 5.99 -10.32 5.82
CA GLU A 73 7.45 -10.31 5.79
C GLU A 73 8.00 -8.89 5.70
N ILE A 74 7.45 -8.06 4.81
CA ILE A 74 7.87 -6.67 4.67
C ILE A 74 7.61 -5.88 5.94
N SER A 75 6.44 -6.06 6.57
CA SER A 75 6.11 -5.36 7.81
C SER A 75 7.05 -5.74 8.95
N GLU A 76 7.47 -6.99 9.03
CA GLU A 76 8.45 -7.44 10.02
C GLU A 76 9.84 -6.86 9.74
N ARG A 77 10.23 -6.77 8.47
CA ARG A 77 11.50 -6.17 8.03
C ARG A 77 11.58 -4.69 8.38
N HIS A 78 10.46 -4.00 8.41
CA HIS A 78 10.35 -2.56 8.66
C HIS A 78 9.64 -2.24 9.98
N LYS A 79 9.84 -3.05 11.01
CA LYS A 79 9.33 -2.73 12.34
C LYS A 79 9.91 -1.38 12.80
N GLY A 80 9.06 -0.57 13.42
CA GLY A 80 9.48 0.74 13.89
C GLY A 80 9.20 1.88 12.92
N VAL A 81 8.67 1.59 11.71
CA VAL A 81 8.17 2.67 10.86
C VAL A 81 7.02 3.38 11.57
N VAL A 82 6.98 4.71 11.43
CA VAL A 82 6.00 5.54 12.15
C VAL A 82 4.73 5.80 11.35
N GLY A 83 4.73 5.51 10.07
CA GLY A 83 3.57 5.69 9.20
C GLY A 83 3.74 4.93 7.89
N PHE A 84 2.62 4.71 7.21
CA PHE A 84 2.60 4.03 5.92
C PHE A 84 1.70 4.78 4.94
N ILE A 85 2.23 5.02 3.74
CA ILE A 85 1.50 5.69 2.67
C ILE A 85 1.36 4.69 1.52
N GLY A 86 0.13 4.24 1.28
CA GLY A 86 -0.17 3.27 0.24
C GLY A 86 -0.68 3.90 -1.04
N ILE A 87 -0.69 3.11 -2.11
CA ILE A 87 -1.24 3.52 -3.40
C ILE A 87 -2.75 3.22 -3.40
N SER A 88 -3.55 4.20 -3.82
CA SER A 88 -5.00 4.09 -3.87
C SER A 88 -5.44 2.89 -4.70
N ASN A 89 -6.40 2.14 -4.19
CA ASN A 89 -6.98 0.95 -4.82
C ASN A 89 -5.98 -0.16 -5.13
N SER A 90 -4.79 -0.12 -4.54
CA SER A 90 -3.81 -1.20 -4.70
C SER A 90 -4.26 -2.45 -3.93
N PRO A 91 -4.20 -3.65 -4.52
CA PRO A 91 -4.58 -4.89 -3.84
C PRO A 91 -3.63 -5.26 -2.68
N SER A 92 -2.44 -4.68 -2.62
CA SER A 92 -1.49 -4.91 -1.52
C SER A 92 -1.37 -3.74 -0.56
N CYS A 93 -1.55 -2.50 -1.03
CA CYS A 93 -1.21 -1.28 -0.30
C CYS A 93 -2.37 -0.29 -0.12
N GLY A 94 -3.55 -0.53 -0.69
CA GLY A 94 -4.66 0.42 -0.61
C GLY A 94 -5.38 0.38 0.74
N VAL A 95 -5.83 1.54 1.22
CA VAL A 95 -6.72 1.62 2.39
C VAL A 95 -8.10 1.08 2.00
N ALA A 96 -8.53 1.32 0.76
CA ALA A 96 -9.81 0.87 0.22
C ALA A 96 -9.56 0.18 -1.12
N ALA A 97 -9.19 -1.11 -1.07
CA ALA A 97 -8.96 -1.91 -2.28
C ALA A 97 -10.28 -2.46 -2.79
N GLY A 98 -10.55 -2.27 -4.08
CA GLY A 98 -11.78 -2.78 -4.71
C GLY A 98 -11.76 -4.30 -4.83
N VAL A 99 -12.90 -4.92 -4.52
CA VAL A 99 -13.07 -6.37 -4.60
C VAL A 99 -14.28 -6.67 -5.49
N LYS A 100 -14.05 -7.40 -6.59
CA LYS A 100 -15.13 -7.81 -7.48
C LYS A 100 -16.05 -8.79 -6.75
N ASP A 101 -17.34 -8.64 -7.01
CA ASP A 101 -18.42 -9.47 -6.44
C ASP A 101 -18.65 -9.28 -4.92
N LEU A 102 -18.01 -8.30 -4.28
CA LEU A 102 -18.24 -8.00 -2.87
C LEU A 102 -19.17 -6.78 -2.66
N GLY A 103 -19.18 -5.84 -3.60
CA GLY A 103 -19.96 -4.61 -3.49
C GLY A 103 -19.37 -3.58 -2.51
N SER A 104 -18.18 -3.81 -2.00
CA SER A 104 -17.47 -2.91 -1.09
C SER A 104 -15.97 -3.04 -1.28
N THR A 105 -15.22 -2.22 -0.55
CA THR A 105 -13.74 -2.29 -0.54
C THR A 105 -13.25 -2.92 0.74
N ILE A 106 -11.99 -3.36 0.74
CA ILE A 106 -11.31 -3.88 1.93
C ILE A 106 -9.99 -3.16 2.14
N LYS A 107 -9.44 -3.25 3.34
CA LYS A 107 -8.07 -2.84 3.60
C LYS A 107 -7.13 -3.89 3.01
N ALA A 108 -6.18 -3.46 2.20
CA ALA A 108 -5.20 -4.37 1.60
C ALA A 108 -4.23 -4.93 2.65
N PRO A 109 -3.54 -6.05 2.35
CA PRO A 109 -2.72 -6.75 3.34
C PRO A 109 -1.67 -5.92 4.07
N MET A 110 -1.03 -4.93 3.42
CA MET A 110 -0.05 -4.08 4.12
C MET A 110 -0.68 -3.32 5.28
N HIS A 111 -1.93 -2.84 5.14
CA HIS A 111 -2.63 -2.14 6.22
C HIS A 111 -3.03 -3.06 7.36
N GLN A 112 -3.19 -4.35 7.08
CA GLN A 112 -3.50 -5.35 8.10
C GLN A 112 -2.24 -5.76 8.87
N SER A 113 -1.07 -5.66 8.26
CA SER A 113 0.20 -6.13 8.81
C SER A 113 0.96 -5.07 9.60
N LEU A 114 0.74 -3.79 9.32
CA LEU A 114 1.45 -2.69 9.97
C LEU A 114 0.66 -2.14 11.16
N ASP A 115 1.36 -1.86 12.26
CA ASP A 115 0.79 -1.29 13.48
C ASP A 115 1.19 0.18 13.62
N CYS A 116 0.82 0.99 12.64
CA CYS A 116 1.12 2.41 12.61
C CYS A 116 0.02 3.15 11.84
N PRO A 117 -0.06 4.49 11.95
CA PRO A 117 -0.99 5.26 11.13
C PRO A 117 -0.74 5.04 9.65
N THR A 118 -1.82 4.90 8.89
CA THR A 118 -1.76 4.64 7.45
C THR A 118 -2.62 5.63 6.68
N THR A 119 -2.21 5.92 5.46
CA THR A 119 -2.97 6.76 4.52
C THR A 119 -2.64 6.33 3.09
N GLU A 120 -3.23 7.03 2.12
CA GLU A 120 -2.98 6.79 0.71
C GLU A 120 -2.38 8.02 0.04
N ILE A 121 -1.64 7.80 -1.05
CA ILE A 121 -1.03 8.88 -1.82
C ILE A 121 -2.07 9.91 -2.25
N SER A 122 -3.25 9.47 -2.70
CA SER A 122 -4.31 10.39 -3.12
C SER A 122 -4.78 11.31 -1.99
N SER A 123 -4.84 10.82 -0.76
CA SER A 123 -5.19 11.64 0.41
C SER A 123 -4.09 12.66 0.73
N MET A 124 -2.84 12.30 0.51
CA MET A 124 -1.70 13.16 0.82
C MET A 124 -1.52 14.34 -0.14
N ARG A 125 -2.32 14.44 -1.19
CA ARG A 125 -2.34 15.59 -2.10
C ARG A 125 -2.93 16.83 -1.44
N SER A 126 -3.74 16.67 -0.40
CA SER A 126 -4.35 17.77 0.35
C SER A 126 -3.47 18.15 1.54
N GLU A 127 -3.18 19.45 1.70
CA GLU A 127 -2.45 19.96 2.86
C GLU A 127 -3.16 19.60 4.17
N LYS A 128 -4.48 19.70 4.20
CA LYS A 128 -5.29 19.32 5.36
C LYS A 128 -5.04 17.87 5.75
N ASN A 129 -5.06 16.97 4.77
CA ASN A 129 -4.87 15.55 5.03
C ASN A 129 -3.43 15.22 5.44
N ARG A 130 -2.43 15.91 4.85
CA ARG A 130 -1.04 15.78 5.29
C ARG A 130 -0.88 16.16 6.75
N ASN A 131 -1.50 17.28 7.17
CA ASN A 131 -1.45 17.72 8.55
C ASN A 131 -2.16 16.76 9.51
N LEU A 132 -3.29 16.20 9.09
CA LEU A 132 -4.00 15.19 9.88
C LEU A 132 -3.17 13.92 10.05
N PHE A 133 -2.53 13.46 8.99
CA PHE A 133 -1.67 12.29 9.05
C PHE A 133 -0.46 12.52 9.97
N LEU A 134 0.17 13.70 9.87
CA LEU A 134 1.25 14.07 10.76
C LEU A 134 0.82 14.04 12.23
N LYS A 135 -0.35 14.59 12.55
CA LYS A 135 -0.89 14.54 13.92
C LYS A 135 -1.08 13.11 14.41
N ARG A 136 -1.58 12.22 13.55
CA ARG A 136 -1.76 10.81 13.89
C ARG A 136 -0.43 10.13 14.18
N ILE A 137 0.59 10.41 13.37
CA ILE A 137 1.95 9.88 13.60
C ILE A 137 2.49 10.36 14.94
N LEU A 138 2.45 11.66 15.20
CA LEU A 138 2.98 12.25 16.43
C LEU A 138 2.26 11.74 17.67
N LYS A 139 0.95 11.57 17.60
CA LYS A 139 0.16 11.04 18.70
C LYS A 139 0.51 9.60 19.04
N ASN A 140 0.99 8.85 18.06
CA ASN A 140 1.27 7.43 18.21
C ASN A 140 2.74 7.13 18.60
N LEU A 141 3.57 8.15 18.71
CA LEU A 141 4.98 8.01 19.10
C LEU A 141 5.20 7.80 20.59
#